data_8667a80e473512b39be97377d46e9cf7
#
_entry.id   8667a80e473512b39be97377d46e9cf7
#
_cell.length_a   1.000
_cell.length_b   1.000
_cell.length_c   1.000
_cell.angle_alpha   90.00
_cell.angle_beta   90.00
_cell.angle_gamma   90.00
#
_symmetry.space_group_name_H-M   'P 1'
#
loop_
_entity.id
_entity.type
_entity.pdbx_description
1 polymer ?
#
loop_
_entity_poly.entity_id
_entity_poly.type
_entity_poly.pdbx_seq_one_letter_code
_entity_poly.pdbx_strand_id
1 'polypeptide(L)'
;MRILAIGYQHFTTKNVKEIENFIEQQTKIAETEKPDIIVLMGDLLHTHEKLHTIPFNKACEFIKKMRDIALTFILVGNHDYINASQFLTDNHWLNSIKEWDNVIVVDRIVRHRFNNNKLLVFAPYVEPERFVEALDTIDDWREASLIFCHQEFFGCNMNGNYVSDKGKWDLAYPQVIAGHIHTKQHLQKNIYYTGSSMETEWKDSVVNSDDYNTVALITLENDHRQHTIREIEVKLHRKLKIRLSMEELDSFVIPEIQEDTTKIVISGIHFEEFNTLKNSAKYKELLDNDIKIDFEFNKKEIKVNNEKLQAIIEDKTLNDFRSIYESIAAQRTDPVYYELKELVMNKRVVKAHDILIL
;
A
#
# COMPACT_ATOMS: atom_id res chain seq x y z
N MET A 1 22.75 1.04 -20.47
CA MET A 1 21.32 1.38 -20.50
C MET A 1 20.85 1.58 -19.08
N ARG A 2 20.19 2.69 -18.80
CA ARG A 2 19.71 3.07 -17.46
C ARG A 2 18.20 3.02 -17.43
N ILE A 3 17.64 2.35 -16.44
CA ILE A 3 16.21 2.14 -16.26
C ILE A 3 15.82 2.65 -14.89
N LEU A 4 14.88 3.56 -14.80
CA LEU A 4 14.34 4.02 -13.53
C LEU A 4 13.04 3.27 -13.23
N ALA A 5 13.06 2.37 -12.23
CA ALA A 5 11.88 1.65 -11.79
C ALA A 5 11.30 2.34 -10.54
N ILE A 6 10.05 2.79 -10.65
CA ILE A 6 9.32 3.51 -9.60
C ILE A 6 8.23 2.59 -9.09
N GLY A 7 8.43 2.08 -7.86
CA GLY A 7 7.50 1.17 -7.21
C GLY A 7 6.30 1.89 -6.62
N TYR A 8 5.23 1.19 -6.48
CA TYR A 8 4.03 1.34 -5.69
C TYR A 8 3.68 2.76 -5.17
N GLN A 9 2.71 3.43 -5.78
CA GLN A 9 2.35 4.81 -5.45
C GLN A 9 1.05 4.94 -4.66
N HIS A 10 0.01 4.18 -4.99
CA HIS A 10 -1.31 4.17 -4.35
C HIS A 10 -1.88 5.55 -4.03
N PHE A 11 -2.07 6.36 -5.06
CA PHE A 11 -2.66 7.70 -4.90
C PHE A 11 -4.09 7.60 -4.39
N THR A 12 -4.38 8.35 -3.31
CA THR A 12 -5.70 8.40 -2.65
C THR A 12 -6.11 9.83 -2.38
N THR A 13 -7.38 10.04 -2.03
CA THR A 13 -7.87 11.34 -1.57
C THR A 13 -7.30 11.76 -0.22
N LYS A 14 -6.71 10.83 0.54
CA LYS A 14 -6.17 11.07 1.89
C LYS A 14 -4.71 11.55 1.90
N ASN A 15 -3.99 11.42 0.78
CA ASN A 15 -2.56 11.73 0.70
C ASN A 15 -2.23 12.72 -0.44
N VAL A 16 -3.13 13.63 -0.77
CA VAL A 16 -2.98 14.56 -1.93
C VAL A 16 -1.73 15.44 -1.80
N LYS A 17 -1.44 15.96 -0.61
CA LYS A 17 -0.23 16.78 -0.37
C LYS A 17 1.04 15.97 -0.54
N GLU A 18 1.05 14.76 -0.03
CA GLU A 18 2.17 13.82 -0.20
C GLU A 18 2.37 13.44 -1.67
N ILE A 19 1.28 13.29 -2.43
CA ILE A 19 1.34 13.03 -3.89
C ILE A 19 2.03 14.19 -4.61
N GLU A 20 1.73 15.43 -4.27
CA GLU A 20 2.34 16.61 -4.91
C GLU A 20 3.85 16.64 -4.68
N ASN A 21 4.29 16.47 -3.44
CA ASN A 21 5.71 16.36 -3.11
C ASN A 21 6.36 15.15 -3.80
N PHE A 22 5.69 14.00 -3.81
CA PHE A 22 6.16 12.82 -4.51
C PHE A 22 6.41 13.07 -6.00
N ILE A 23 5.46 13.68 -6.70
CA ILE A 23 5.59 14.01 -8.13
C ILE A 23 6.79 14.93 -8.37
N GLU A 24 6.99 15.93 -7.52
CA GLU A 24 8.13 16.85 -7.61
C GLU A 24 9.46 16.11 -7.44
N GLN A 25 9.57 15.28 -6.37
CA GLN A 25 10.79 14.50 -6.09
C GLN A 25 11.10 13.50 -7.22
N GLN A 26 10.10 12.78 -7.72
CA GLN A 26 10.29 11.83 -8.82
C GLN A 26 10.73 12.53 -10.11
N THR A 27 10.14 13.67 -10.41
CA THR A 27 10.54 14.48 -11.58
C THR A 27 12.01 14.88 -11.46
N LYS A 28 12.42 15.41 -10.31
CA LYS A 28 13.81 15.81 -10.05
C LYS A 28 14.79 14.63 -10.14
N ILE A 29 14.41 13.46 -9.61
CA ILE A 29 15.23 12.24 -9.72
C ILE A 29 15.37 11.85 -11.18
N ALA A 30 14.28 11.78 -11.94
CA ALA A 30 14.30 11.38 -13.34
C ALA A 30 15.11 12.35 -14.21
N GLU A 31 14.96 13.67 -14.01
CA GLU A 31 15.75 14.70 -14.71
C GLU A 31 17.26 14.62 -14.40
N THR A 32 17.59 14.30 -13.13
CA THR A 32 18.98 14.17 -12.67
C THR A 32 19.63 12.91 -13.25
N GLU A 33 18.93 11.79 -13.14
CA GLU A 33 19.46 10.48 -13.52
C GLU A 33 19.40 10.22 -15.02
N LYS A 34 18.55 10.92 -15.75
CA LYS A 34 18.40 10.81 -17.22
C LYS A 34 18.33 9.36 -17.69
N PRO A 35 17.31 8.60 -17.24
CA PRO A 35 17.15 7.22 -17.64
C PRO A 35 16.82 7.12 -19.13
N ASP A 36 17.21 6.01 -19.75
CA ASP A 36 16.80 5.69 -21.13
C ASP A 36 15.32 5.31 -21.18
N ILE A 37 14.82 4.66 -20.10
CA ILE A 37 13.39 4.33 -19.91
C ILE A 37 13.00 4.49 -18.44
N ILE A 38 11.72 4.73 -18.23
CA ILE A 38 11.07 4.74 -16.92
C ILE A 38 10.06 3.58 -16.86
N VAL A 39 10.01 2.86 -15.75
CA VAL A 39 9.02 1.80 -15.50
C VAL A 39 8.23 2.15 -14.25
N LEU A 40 6.94 2.46 -14.43
CA LEU A 40 6.00 2.56 -13.32
C LEU A 40 5.50 1.16 -13.01
N MET A 41 5.76 0.70 -11.78
CA MET A 41 5.64 -0.72 -11.42
C MET A 41 4.21 -1.17 -11.08
N GLY A 42 3.20 -0.36 -11.41
CA GLY A 42 1.78 -0.66 -11.19
C GLY A 42 1.21 -0.07 -9.90
N ASP A 43 -0.11 -0.23 -9.73
CA ASP A 43 -0.88 0.28 -8.59
C ASP A 43 -0.70 1.81 -8.38
N LEU A 44 -0.89 2.59 -9.46
CA LEU A 44 -0.85 4.05 -9.35
C LEU A 44 -2.02 4.58 -8.50
N LEU A 45 -3.20 3.98 -8.64
CA LEU A 45 -4.37 4.31 -7.83
C LEU A 45 -4.63 3.21 -6.79
N HIS A 46 -5.23 3.59 -5.67
CA HIS A 46 -5.47 2.67 -4.56
C HIS A 46 -6.79 1.89 -4.68
N THR A 47 -7.80 2.47 -5.31
CA THR A 47 -9.14 1.88 -5.39
C THR A 47 -9.38 1.25 -6.76
N HIS A 48 -9.91 0.03 -6.78
CA HIS A 48 -10.19 -0.72 -8.02
C HIS A 48 -11.18 0.02 -8.94
N GLU A 49 -12.45 -0.25 -8.83
CA GLU A 49 -13.49 0.21 -9.76
C GLU A 49 -13.81 1.72 -9.62
N LYS A 50 -13.68 2.27 -8.42
CA LYS A 50 -14.03 3.68 -8.16
C LYS A 50 -12.85 4.61 -8.39
N LEU A 51 -12.97 5.48 -9.39
CA LEU A 51 -11.99 6.51 -9.67
C LEU A 51 -12.36 7.81 -8.94
N HIS A 52 -11.47 8.26 -8.06
CA HIS A 52 -11.59 9.57 -7.43
C HIS A 52 -10.88 10.62 -8.29
N THR A 53 -11.57 11.72 -8.61
CA THR A 53 -11.10 12.72 -9.58
C THR A 53 -9.72 13.29 -9.24
N ILE A 54 -9.46 13.65 -7.99
CA ILE A 54 -8.18 14.26 -7.60
C ILE A 54 -7.02 13.28 -7.74
N PRO A 55 -7.03 12.06 -7.14
CA PRO A 55 -5.97 11.07 -7.36
C PRO A 55 -5.79 10.70 -8.83
N PHE A 56 -6.87 10.57 -9.59
CA PHE A 56 -6.81 10.29 -11.02
C PHE A 56 -6.08 11.41 -11.79
N ASN A 57 -6.43 12.67 -11.55
CA ASN A 57 -5.77 13.81 -12.19
C ASN A 57 -4.28 13.88 -11.83
N LYS A 58 -3.94 13.57 -10.56
CA LYS A 58 -2.54 13.52 -10.11
C LYS A 58 -1.77 12.36 -10.74
N ALA A 59 -2.39 11.20 -10.93
CA ALA A 59 -1.78 10.09 -11.66
C ALA A 59 -1.51 10.48 -13.12
N CYS A 60 -2.45 11.13 -13.79
CA CYS A 60 -2.25 11.64 -15.14
C CYS A 60 -1.14 12.71 -15.20
N GLU A 61 -1.07 13.62 -14.22
CA GLU A 61 0.01 14.61 -14.11
C GLU A 61 1.38 13.92 -13.96
N PHE A 62 1.47 12.93 -13.08
CA PHE A 62 2.69 12.18 -12.85
C PHE A 62 3.17 11.46 -14.14
N ILE A 63 2.27 10.73 -14.81
CA ILE A 63 2.59 10.06 -16.06
C ILE A 63 3.07 11.04 -17.13
N LYS A 64 2.42 12.22 -17.25
CA LYS A 64 2.85 13.25 -18.20
C LYS A 64 4.29 13.72 -17.94
N LYS A 65 4.64 13.98 -16.68
CA LYS A 65 6.00 14.38 -16.31
C LYS A 65 7.03 13.31 -16.63
N MET A 66 6.72 12.04 -16.36
CA MET A 66 7.62 10.91 -16.64
C MET A 66 7.82 10.71 -18.14
N ARG A 67 6.76 10.69 -18.95
CA ARG A 67 6.85 10.52 -20.41
C ARG A 67 7.58 11.65 -21.13
N ASP A 68 7.54 12.87 -20.56
CA ASP A 68 8.25 14.03 -21.13
C ASP A 68 9.77 13.90 -20.91
N ILE A 69 10.23 13.06 -20.00
CA ILE A 69 11.65 12.80 -19.71
C ILE A 69 12.16 11.59 -20.50
N ALA A 70 11.43 10.47 -20.50
CA ALA A 70 11.84 9.23 -21.16
C ALA A 70 10.64 8.36 -21.55
N LEU A 71 10.86 7.39 -22.46
CA LEU A 71 9.88 6.37 -22.78
C LEU A 71 9.42 5.66 -21.49
N THR A 72 8.13 5.72 -21.20
CA THR A 72 7.55 5.27 -19.94
C THR A 72 6.69 4.04 -20.15
N PHE A 73 7.06 2.92 -19.51
CA PHE A 73 6.27 1.72 -19.39
C PHE A 73 5.46 1.79 -18.11
N ILE A 74 4.16 1.49 -18.19
CA ILE A 74 3.26 1.49 -17.04
C ILE A 74 2.67 0.09 -16.90
N LEU A 75 3.10 -0.65 -15.88
CA LEU A 75 2.51 -1.95 -15.58
C LEU A 75 1.11 -1.75 -15.01
N VAL A 76 0.16 -2.54 -15.46
CA VAL A 76 -1.17 -2.56 -14.84
C VAL A 76 -1.08 -3.44 -13.59
N GLY A 77 -1.22 -2.83 -12.41
CA GLY A 77 -1.26 -3.53 -11.13
C GLY A 77 -2.67 -4.04 -10.81
N ASN A 78 -2.80 -4.81 -9.72
CA ASN A 78 -4.10 -5.36 -9.34
C ASN A 78 -5.11 -4.28 -8.91
N HIS A 79 -4.66 -3.16 -8.33
CA HIS A 79 -5.54 -2.03 -8.01
C HIS A 79 -5.90 -1.15 -9.21
N ASP A 80 -5.15 -1.21 -10.30
CA ASP A 80 -5.49 -0.50 -11.53
C ASP A 80 -6.62 -1.18 -12.31
N TYR A 81 -6.82 -2.49 -12.15
CA TYR A 81 -7.92 -3.25 -12.71
C TYR A 81 -9.25 -3.03 -11.95
N ILE A 82 -10.36 -3.37 -12.59
CA ILE A 82 -11.69 -3.38 -11.95
C ILE A 82 -11.76 -4.31 -10.72
N ASN A 83 -10.95 -5.38 -10.71
CA ASN A 83 -10.73 -6.30 -9.59
C ASN A 83 -9.46 -7.13 -9.83
N ALA A 84 -8.99 -7.84 -8.81
CA ALA A 84 -7.74 -8.60 -8.85
C ALA A 84 -7.81 -9.94 -9.62
N SER A 85 -8.98 -10.38 -10.09
CA SER A 85 -9.13 -11.64 -10.84
C SER A 85 -9.00 -11.50 -12.36
N GLN A 86 -8.50 -10.35 -12.83
CA GLN A 86 -8.32 -10.09 -14.26
C GLN A 86 -7.12 -10.85 -14.83
N PHE A 87 -7.17 -11.21 -16.11
CA PHE A 87 -6.09 -11.86 -16.82
C PHE A 87 -5.93 -11.28 -18.22
N LEU A 88 -4.82 -10.53 -18.42
CA LEU A 88 -4.43 -9.93 -19.71
C LEU A 88 -5.60 -9.22 -20.43
N THR A 89 -6.28 -8.34 -19.73
CA THR A 89 -7.47 -7.62 -20.20
C THR A 89 -7.26 -6.11 -20.18
N ASP A 90 -8.06 -5.38 -20.93
CA ASP A 90 -8.10 -3.92 -20.98
C ASP A 90 -9.12 -3.30 -19.99
N ASN A 91 -9.68 -4.10 -19.07
CA ASN A 91 -10.61 -3.66 -18.03
C ASN A 91 -9.87 -2.93 -16.88
N HIS A 92 -9.23 -1.82 -17.19
CA HIS A 92 -8.49 -0.98 -16.25
C HIS A 92 -8.54 0.49 -16.68
N TRP A 93 -8.33 1.41 -15.74
CA TRP A 93 -8.41 2.85 -16.00
C TRP A 93 -7.32 3.38 -16.95
N LEU A 94 -6.16 2.75 -16.96
CA LEU A 94 -5.03 3.11 -17.83
C LEU A 94 -5.34 2.93 -19.33
N ASN A 95 -6.41 2.22 -19.67
CA ASN A 95 -6.85 2.05 -21.06
C ASN A 95 -7.09 3.40 -21.76
N SER A 96 -7.52 4.43 -21.01
CA SER A 96 -7.77 5.77 -21.52
C SER A 96 -6.53 6.54 -21.98
N ILE A 97 -5.33 6.08 -21.62
CA ILE A 97 -4.05 6.76 -21.93
C ILE A 97 -3.14 5.96 -22.85
N LYS A 98 -3.59 4.84 -23.41
CA LYS A 98 -2.81 4.00 -24.33
C LYS A 98 -2.32 4.74 -25.58
N GLU A 99 -3.06 5.75 -26.02
CA GLU A 99 -2.73 6.55 -27.19
C GLU A 99 -1.78 7.74 -26.89
N TRP A 100 -1.30 7.83 -25.67
CA TRP A 100 -0.36 8.90 -25.33
C TRP A 100 1.04 8.61 -25.89
N ASP A 101 1.65 9.59 -26.53
CA ASP A 101 3.03 9.51 -26.99
C ASP A 101 3.99 9.23 -25.84
N ASN A 102 5.04 8.45 -26.08
CA ASN A 102 6.03 8.04 -25.09
C ASN A 102 5.47 7.25 -23.87
N VAL A 103 4.29 6.67 -24.01
CA VAL A 103 3.67 5.81 -23.00
C VAL A 103 3.38 4.44 -23.58
N ILE A 104 3.75 3.40 -22.85
CA ILE A 104 3.37 2.03 -23.18
C ILE A 104 2.65 1.45 -21.95
N VAL A 105 1.34 1.32 -22.04
CA VAL A 105 0.53 0.64 -21.01
C VAL A 105 0.67 -0.87 -21.18
N VAL A 106 1.13 -1.52 -20.12
CA VAL A 106 1.41 -2.97 -20.09
C VAL A 106 0.23 -3.68 -19.45
N ASP A 107 -0.77 -4.03 -20.23
CA ASP A 107 -1.94 -4.85 -19.85
C ASP A 107 -1.90 -6.28 -20.41
N ARG A 108 -0.89 -6.57 -21.18
CA ARG A 108 -0.48 -7.88 -21.71
C ARG A 108 1.02 -7.99 -21.65
N ILE A 109 1.59 -9.15 -22.00
CA ILE A 109 3.04 -9.27 -22.03
C ILE A 109 3.59 -8.44 -23.18
N VAL A 110 4.45 -7.49 -22.84
CA VAL A 110 5.13 -6.61 -23.78
C VAL A 110 6.61 -6.98 -23.81
N ARG A 111 7.13 -7.22 -25.00
CA ARG A 111 8.58 -7.40 -25.23
C ARG A 111 9.13 -6.18 -25.93
N HIS A 112 10.29 -5.72 -25.48
CA HIS A 112 11.00 -4.61 -26.11
C HIS A 112 12.47 -4.95 -26.28
N ARG A 113 12.96 -4.93 -27.54
CA ARG A 113 14.37 -5.14 -27.86
C ARG A 113 15.03 -3.80 -28.13
N PHE A 114 16.10 -3.53 -27.40
CA PHE A 114 16.92 -2.34 -27.60
C PHE A 114 18.09 -2.63 -28.56
N ASN A 115 18.70 -1.58 -29.09
CA ASN A 115 19.75 -1.64 -30.13
C ASN A 115 20.92 -2.59 -29.83
N ASN A 116 21.13 -2.98 -28.58
CA ASN A 116 22.18 -3.91 -28.13
C ASN A 116 21.68 -5.37 -28.03
N ASN A 117 20.59 -5.71 -28.71
CA ASN A 117 19.94 -7.02 -28.65
C ASN A 117 19.46 -7.44 -27.25
N LYS A 118 19.34 -6.50 -26.30
CA LYS A 118 18.80 -6.75 -24.94
C LYS A 118 17.31 -6.85 -25.02
N LEU A 119 16.77 -8.01 -24.61
CA LEU A 119 15.34 -8.22 -24.48
C LEU A 119 14.89 -7.84 -23.07
N LEU A 120 14.02 -6.87 -22.95
CA LEU A 120 13.25 -6.59 -21.76
C LEU A 120 11.81 -7.08 -21.94
N VAL A 121 11.28 -7.72 -20.91
CA VAL A 121 9.89 -8.16 -20.87
C VAL A 121 9.16 -7.42 -19.76
N PHE A 122 7.95 -6.98 -20.08
CA PHE A 122 7.08 -6.27 -19.12
C PHE A 122 5.77 -7.05 -19.00
N ALA A 123 5.34 -7.28 -17.77
CA ALA A 123 4.17 -8.08 -17.47
C ALA A 123 3.25 -7.35 -16.47
N PRO A 124 1.93 -7.28 -16.74
CA PRO A 124 0.97 -6.75 -15.78
C PRO A 124 0.75 -7.73 -14.64
N TYR A 125 -0.06 -7.33 -13.66
CA TYR A 125 -0.55 -8.26 -12.65
C TYR A 125 -1.45 -9.33 -13.26
N VAL A 126 -1.21 -10.56 -12.85
CA VAL A 126 -2.10 -11.72 -13.00
C VAL A 126 -2.09 -12.52 -11.70
N GLU A 127 -3.06 -13.41 -11.51
CA GLU A 127 -3.02 -14.32 -10.36
C GLU A 127 -1.69 -15.09 -10.31
N PRO A 128 -1.04 -15.23 -9.14
CA PRO A 128 0.34 -15.72 -9.03
C PRO A 128 0.60 -17.05 -9.72
N GLU A 129 -0.32 -18.01 -9.63
CA GLU A 129 -0.19 -19.31 -10.28
C GLU A 129 -0.29 -19.26 -11.81
N ARG A 130 -0.79 -18.14 -12.37
CA ARG A 130 -0.96 -17.94 -13.81
C ARG A 130 0.13 -17.10 -14.45
N PHE A 131 1.15 -16.67 -13.68
CA PHE A 131 2.16 -15.76 -14.21
C PHE A 131 2.99 -16.38 -15.36
N VAL A 132 3.39 -17.64 -15.25
CA VAL A 132 4.10 -18.36 -16.34
C VAL A 132 3.18 -18.55 -17.55
N GLU A 133 1.88 -18.85 -17.33
CA GLU A 133 0.88 -18.91 -18.41
C GLU A 133 0.80 -17.58 -19.19
N ALA A 134 0.82 -16.46 -18.46
CA ALA A 134 0.82 -15.14 -19.09
C ALA A 134 2.11 -14.91 -19.89
N LEU A 135 3.28 -15.23 -19.35
CA LEU A 135 4.54 -15.10 -20.04
C LEU A 135 4.63 -15.98 -21.30
N ASP A 136 4.07 -17.19 -21.26
CA ASP A 136 4.04 -18.14 -22.39
C ASP A 136 3.15 -17.65 -23.56
N THR A 137 2.52 -16.48 -23.45
CA THR A 137 1.89 -15.80 -24.62
C THR A 137 2.92 -15.25 -25.61
N ILE A 138 4.20 -15.22 -25.21
CA ILE A 138 5.35 -14.90 -26.07
C ILE A 138 6.41 -15.98 -25.96
N ASP A 139 7.11 -16.30 -27.06
CA ASP A 139 8.01 -17.47 -27.10
C ASP A 139 9.35 -17.24 -26.42
N ASP A 140 9.87 -16.01 -26.43
CA ASP A 140 11.26 -15.68 -26.10
C ASP A 140 11.48 -15.06 -24.70
N TRP A 141 10.49 -15.11 -23.81
CA TRP A 141 10.61 -14.49 -22.49
C TRP A 141 11.71 -15.07 -21.60
N ARG A 142 12.06 -16.36 -21.83
CA ARG A 142 13.14 -17.02 -21.08
C ARG A 142 14.54 -16.52 -21.47
N GLU A 143 14.64 -15.80 -22.60
CA GLU A 143 15.87 -15.14 -23.05
C GLU A 143 15.99 -13.71 -22.53
N ALA A 144 14.99 -13.22 -21.80
CA ALA A 144 14.98 -11.84 -21.32
C ALA A 144 16.20 -11.53 -20.44
N SER A 145 16.77 -10.35 -20.65
CA SER A 145 17.78 -9.80 -19.76
C SER A 145 17.20 -9.46 -18.38
N LEU A 146 15.99 -8.89 -18.36
CA LEU A 146 15.19 -8.61 -17.18
C LEU A 146 13.69 -8.71 -17.52
N ILE A 147 12.90 -9.10 -16.54
CA ILE A 147 11.44 -9.03 -16.58
C ILE A 147 10.96 -8.03 -15.53
N PHE A 148 10.22 -7.02 -15.94
CA PHE A 148 9.53 -6.10 -15.04
C PHE A 148 8.09 -6.58 -14.87
N CYS A 149 7.63 -6.76 -13.64
CA CYS A 149 6.29 -7.28 -13.38
C CYS A 149 5.66 -6.68 -12.13
N HIS A 150 4.33 -6.79 -12.05
CA HIS A 150 3.58 -6.50 -10.85
C HIS A 150 3.06 -7.83 -10.30
N GLN A 151 3.81 -8.51 -9.41
CA GLN A 151 3.55 -9.91 -9.11
C GLN A 151 3.94 -10.32 -7.68
N GLU A 152 3.15 -11.25 -7.11
CA GLU A 152 3.45 -11.96 -5.88
C GLU A 152 4.29 -13.21 -6.17
N PHE A 153 5.36 -13.45 -5.41
CA PHE A 153 6.19 -14.65 -5.52
C PHE A 153 6.30 -15.39 -4.19
N PHE A 154 6.45 -16.72 -4.29
CA PHE A 154 6.64 -17.59 -3.14
C PHE A 154 7.78 -17.11 -2.24
N GLY A 155 7.51 -17.02 -0.94
CA GLY A 155 8.48 -16.60 0.06
C GLY A 155 8.57 -15.09 0.29
N CYS A 156 7.86 -14.23 -0.48
CA CYS A 156 7.87 -12.80 -0.22
C CYS A 156 7.12 -12.46 1.07
N ASN A 157 7.67 -11.48 1.80
CA ASN A 157 7.03 -10.93 2.99
C ASN A 157 5.99 -9.89 2.58
N MET A 158 4.72 -10.21 2.83
CA MET A 158 3.59 -9.38 2.41
C MET A 158 3.27 -8.23 3.37
N ASN A 159 3.58 -8.28 4.64
CA ASN A 159 3.43 -7.18 5.63
C ASN A 159 3.77 -7.74 7.03
N GLY A 160 5.05 -7.89 7.31
CA GLY A 160 5.56 -8.21 8.65
C GLY A 160 5.40 -9.68 9.10
N ASN A 161 4.21 -10.26 9.05
CA ASN A 161 3.94 -11.59 9.62
C ASN A 161 3.41 -12.63 8.60
N TYR A 162 3.13 -12.21 7.39
CA TYR A 162 2.61 -13.12 6.35
C TYR A 162 3.62 -13.26 5.21
N VAL A 163 4.00 -14.52 4.97
CA VAL A 163 4.88 -14.92 3.87
C VAL A 163 4.05 -15.64 2.83
N SER A 164 4.16 -15.24 1.56
CA SER A 164 3.40 -15.85 0.48
C SER A 164 3.81 -17.31 0.24
N ASP A 165 2.83 -18.17 0.03
CA ASP A 165 2.98 -19.57 -0.39
C ASP A 165 2.73 -19.79 -1.89
N LYS A 166 2.48 -18.69 -2.66
CA LYS A 166 2.09 -18.67 -4.08
C LYS A 166 3.20 -18.19 -5.00
N GLY A 167 3.02 -18.41 -6.30
CA GLY A 167 3.85 -17.79 -7.32
C GLY A 167 5.29 -18.30 -7.34
N LYS A 168 5.51 -19.63 -7.44
CA LYS A 168 6.86 -20.19 -7.55
C LYS A 168 7.58 -19.70 -8.81
N TRP A 169 8.81 -19.20 -8.65
CA TRP A 169 9.68 -18.76 -9.74
C TRP A 169 10.96 -19.58 -9.78
N ASP A 170 11.26 -20.21 -10.90
CA ASP A 170 12.44 -21.06 -11.03
C ASP A 170 13.73 -20.21 -11.03
N LEU A 171 14.78 -20.69 -10.39
CA LEU A 171 16.10 -20.04 -10.39
C LEU A 171 16.77 -20.00 -11.77
N ALA A 172 16.37 -20.90 -12.69
CA ALA A 172 16.82 -20.91 -14.06
C ALA A 172 16.14 -19.83 -14.94
N TYR A 173 15.04 -19.26 -14.47
CA TYR A 173 14.33 -18.19 -15.18
C TYR A 173 15.06 -16.85 -15.06
N PRO A 174 14.77 -15.89 -15.96
CA PRO A 174 15.36 -14.57 -15.91
C PRO A 174 15.11 -13.88 -14.57
N GLN A 175 15.95 -12.91 -14.24
CA GLN A 175 15.69 -12.05 -13.09
C GLN A 175 14.46 -11.20 -13.29
N VAL A 176 13.65 -11.09 -12.25
CA VAL A 176 12.50 -10.21 -12.19
C VAL A 176 12.75 -9.01 -11.28
N ILE A 177 12.28 -7.86 -11.74
CA ILE A 177 12.13 -6.63 -10.96
C ILE A 177 10.63 -6.49 -10.73
N ALA A 178 10.19 -6.63 -9.48
CA ALA A 178 8.78 -6.76 -9.16
C ALA A 178 8.25 -5.56 -8.37
N GLY A 179 7.03 -5.13 -8.69
CA GLY A 179 6.14 -4.33 -7.85
C GLY A 179 5.24 -5.21 -6.98
N HIS A 180 4.08 -4.69 -6.55
CA HIS A 180 3.06 -5.35 -5.75
C HIS A 180 3.38 -5.44 -4.25
N ILE A 181 4.58 -5.79 -3.86
CA ILE A 181 4.96 -5.91 -2.45
C ILE A 181 5.55 -4.59 -1.95
N HIS A 182 4.98 -4.06 -0.85
CA HIS A 182 5.36 -2.75 -0.30
C HIS A 182 6.75 -2.76 0.33
N THR A 183 7.14 -3.89 0.90
CA THR A 183 8.45 -4.05 1.54
C THR A 183 9.51 -4.35 0.50
N LYS A 184 10.51 -3.49 0.41
CA LYS A 184 11.70 -3.72 -0.41
C LYS A 184 12.41 -4.97 0.06
N GLN A 185 12.67 -5.91 -0.85
CA GLN A 185 13.32 -7.17 -0.51
C GLN A 185 13.97 -7.85 -1.71
N HIS A 186 15.08 -8.53 -1.45
CA HIS A 186 15.63 -9.52 -2.35
C HIS A 186 15.13 -10.89 -1.93
N LEU A 187 14.47 -11.57 -2.86
CA LEU A 187 13.95 -12.91 -2.64
C LEU A 187 14.66 -13.84 -3.60
N GLN A 188 15.24 -14.93 -3.08
CA GLN A 188 16.16 -15.77 -3.84
C GLN A 188 17.15 -14.94 -4.71
N LYS A 189 17.83 -15.55 -5.70
CA LYS A 189 18.88 -14.83 -6.46
C LYS A 189 18.34 -14.00 -7.62
N ASN A 190 17.11 -14.28 -8.07
CA ASN A 190 16.55 -13.71 -9.30
C ASN A 190 15.21 -13.00 -9.11
N ILE A 191 14.90 -12.55 -7.88
CA ILE A 191 13.73 -11.72 -7.60
C ILE A 191 14.15 -10.52 -6.76
N TYR A 192 13.82 -9.31 -7.23
CA TYR A 192 13.98 -8.06 -6.51
C TYR A 192 12.67 -7.27 -6.50
N TYR A 193 12.18 -6.95 -5.31
CA TYR A 193 11.06 -6.06 -5.11
C TYR A 193 11.54 -4.66 -4.84
N THR A 194 11.02 -3.69 -5.61
CA THR A 194 11.38 -2.28 -5.47
C THR A 194 10.85 -1.66 -4.17
N GLY A 195 9.82 -2.27 -3.60
CA GLY A 195 9.09 -1.68 -2.48
C GLY A 195 8.28 -0.45 -2.85
N SER A 196 7.71 0.19 -1.83
CA SER A 196 6.94 1.43 -1.99
C SER A 196 7.88 2.63 -2.13
N SER A 197 7.65 3.44 -3.15
CA SER A 197 8.35 4.72 -3.33
C SER A 197 7.67 5.87 -2.57
N MET A 198 6.47 5.63 -2.03
CA MET A 198 5.71 6.55 -1.17
C MET A 198 5.04 5.77 -0.05
N GLU A 199 5.05 6.30 1.18
CA GLU A 199 4.34 5.66 2.29
C GLU A 199 2.84 5.83 2.16
N THR A 200 2.14 4.71 2.08
CA THR A 200 0.67 4.66 2.05
C THR A 200 0.08 4.25 3.38
N GLU A 201 0.83 3.47 4.16
CA GLU A 201 0.41 2.93 5.44
C GLU A 201 1.31 3.40 6.60
N TRP A 202 0.79 3.30 7.82
CA TRP A 202 1.57 3.59 9.02
C TRP A 202 2.48 2.41 9.32
N LYS A 203 3.78 2.58 9.13
CA LYS A 203 4.78 1.60 9.56
C LYS A 203 4.93 1.65 11.08
N ASP A 204 5.18 0.49 11.71
CA ASP A 204 5.72 0.47 13.07
C ASP A 204 7.17 0.96 13.00
N SER A 205 7.38 2.21 13.35
CA SER A 205 8.73 2.77 13.32
C SER A 205 9.42 2.57 14.67
N VAL A 206 10.62 2.06 14.60
CA VAL A 206 11.63 2.38 15.60
C VAL A 206 12.15 3.76 15.22
N VAL A 207 12.15 4.72 16.14
CA VAL A 207 12.46 6.16 15.93
C VAL A 207 13.81 6.43 15.20
N ASN A 208 14.62 5.43 14.96
CA ASN A 208 15.95 5.49 14.33
C ASN A 208 16.11 4.51 13.14
N SER A 209 15.04 4.10 12.44
CA SER A 209 15.23 3.22 11.29
C SER A 209 15.66 4.02 10.06
N ASP A 210 16.79 3.64 9.46
CA ASP A 210 17.29 4.16 8.17
C ASP A 210 16.48 3.62 6.97
N ASP A 211 15.25 3.17 7.19
CA ASP A 211 14.40 2.58 6.14
C ASP A 211 13.62 3.69 5.42
N TYR A 212 14.24 4.25 4.39
CA TYR A 212 13.65 5.28 3.53
C TYR A 212 12.94 4.68 2.34
N ASN A 213 11.94 5.40 1.83
CA ASN A 213 11.34 5.10 0.52
C ASN A 213 12.39 5.31 -0.57
N THR A 214 12.47 4.37 -1.50
CA THR A 214 13.46 4.42 -2.57
C THR A 214 12.83 4.11 -3.92
N VAL A 215 13.50 4.57 -4.97
CA VAL A 215 13.30 4.09 -6.35
C VAL A 215 14.57 3.38 -6.81
N ALA A 216 14.43 2.46 -7.75
CA ALA A 216 15.56 1.68 -8.23
C ALA A 216 16.05 2.20 -9.58
N LEU A 217 17.33 2.61 -9.64
CA LEU A 217 18.03 2.85 -10.89
C LEU A 217 18.81 1.60 -11.27
N ILE A 218 18.39 0.97 -12.35
CA ILE A 218 18.97 -0.27 -12.86
C ILE A 218 19.85 0.08 -14.05
N THR A 219 21.11 -0.32 -13.99
CA THR A 219 22.04 -0.14 -15.09
C THR A 219 22.36 -1.50 -15.71
N LEU A 220 21.92 -1.69 -16.96
CA LEU A 220 22.27 -2.86 -17.75
C LEU A 220 23.64 -2.68 -18.40
N GLU A 221 24.56 -3.58 -18.07
CA GLU A 221 25.90 -3.64 -18.64
C GLU A 221 25.88 -4.17 -20.10
N ASN A 222 27.03 -4.19 -20.76
CA ASN A 222 27.13 -4.69 -22.14
C ASN A 222 26.88 -6.21 -22.24
N ASP A 223 27.16 -6.97 -21.19
CA ASP A 223 26.76 -8.36 -21.09
C ASP A 223 25.26 -8.50 -20.79
N HIS A 224 24.57 -9.36 -21.54
CA HIS A 224 23.11 -9.45 -21.60
C HIS A 224 22.40 -9.75 -20.25
N ARG A 225 23.12 -10.25 -19.26
CA ARG A 225 22.56 -10.62 -17.95
C ARG A 225 23.17 -9.87 -16.77
N GLN A 226 24.21 -9.08 -17.01
CA GLN A 226 24.82 -8.27 -15.94
C GLN A 226 24.12 -6.94 -15.81
N HIS A 227 23.71 -6.62 -14.59
CA HIS A 227 23.12 -5.33 -14.24
C HIS A 227 23.47 -4.99 -12.79
N THR A 228 23.42 -3.71 -12.50
CA THR A 228 23.54 -3.17 -11.15
C THR A 228 22.23 -2.47 -10.77
N ILE A 229 21.86 -2.54 -9.51
CA ILE A 229 20.72 -1.83 -8.96
C ILE A 229 21.25 -0.84 -7.94
N ARG A 230 20.98 0.44 -8.15
CA ARG A 230 21.26 1.52 -7.19
C ARG A 230 19.93 2.08 -6.70
N GLU A 231 19.74 2.04 -5.41
CA GLU A 231 18.58 2.63 -4.76
C GLU A 231 18.80 4.14 -4.58
N ILE A 232 17.79 4.92 -4.90
CA ILE A 232 17.78 6.37 -4.75
C ILE A 232 16.70 6.73 -3.75
N GLU A 233 17.09 7.39 -2.68
CA GLU A 233 16.17 7.86 -1.64
C GLU A 233 15.18 8.88 -2.20
N VAL A 234 13.90 8.70 -1.85
CA VAL A 234 12.84 9.66 -2.11
C VAL A 234 12.56 10.42 -0.83
N LYS A 235 12.91 11.71 -0.81
CA LYS A 235 12.78 12.56 0.39
C LYS A 235 11.34 12.99 0.62
N LEU A 236 10.57 12.11 1.23
CA LEU A 236 9.17 12.35 1.60
C LEU A 236 9.03 12.38 3.11
N HIS A 237 7.96 13.05 3.56
CA HIS A 237 7.55 12.98 4.97
C HIS A 237 7.22 11.54 5.35
N ARG A 238 7.82 11.04 6.42
CA ARG A 238 7.57 9.69 6.92
C ARG A 238 6.32 9.66 7.78
N LYS A 239 5.63 8.53 7.78
CA LYS A 239 4.55 8.23 8.71
C LYS A 239 5.11 7.40 9.86
N LEU A 240 5.33 8.04 11.00
CA LEU A 240 5.88 7.38 12.19
C LEU A 240 4.75 6.86 13.07
N LYS A 241 4.75 5.55 13.33
CA LYS A 241 3.83 4.91 14.29
C LYS A 241 4.61 4.51 15.53
N ILE A 242 4.32 5.16 16.64
CA ILE A 242 4.98 4.94 17.93
C ILE A 242 4.00 4.18 18.83
N ARG A 243 4.43 3.04 19.38
CA ARG A 243 3.66 2.28 20.36
C ARG A 243 4.11 2.66 21.76
N LEU A 244 3.18 3.05 22.62
CA LEU A 244 3.43 3.39 24.00
C LEU A 244 2.48 2.58 24.90
N SER A 245 2.97 2.17 26.05
CA SER A 245 2.12 1.77 27.18
C SER A 245 1.55 3.02 27.88
N MET A 246 0.59 2.83 28.77
CA MET A 246 0.05 3.92 29.60
C MET A 246 1.14 4.58 30.47
N GLU A 247 2.07 3.78 30.97
CA GLU A 247 3.17 4.26 31.82
C GLU A 247 4.20 5.11 31.05
N GLU A 248 4.47 4.74 29.78
CA GLU A 248 5.38 5.46 28.91
C GLU A 248 4.80 6.77 28.36
N LEU A 249 3.47 6.87 28.31
CA LEU A 249 2.79 8.02 27.73
C LEU A 249 3.09 9.33 28.47
N ASP A 250 3.10 9.31 29.78
CA ASP A 250 3.32 10.51 30.59
C ASP A 250 4.74 11.06 30.46
N SER A 251 5.71 10.18 30.24
CA SER A 251 7.11 10.54 30.01
C SER A 251 7.48 10.77 28.55
N PHE A 252 6.57 10.48 27.63
CA PHE A 252 6.83 10.62 26.20
C PHE A 252 7.04 12.08 25.80
N VAL A 253 8.16 12.34 25.12
CA VAL A 253 8.49 13.63 24.52
C VAL A 253 8.22 13.54 23.03
N ILE A 254 7.44 14.49 22.51
CA ILE A 254 7.17 14.58 21.06
C ILE A 254 8.50 14.82 20.35
N PRO A 255 8.92 13.94 19.43
CA PRO A 255 10.15 14.16 18.68
C PRO A 255 10.09 15.48 17.89
N GLU A 256 11.14 16.28 17.94
CA GLU A 256 11.30 17.45 17.06
C GLU A 256 11.59 17.04 15.61
N ILE A 257 10.73 16.22 15.02
CA ILE A 257 10.85 15.83 13.62
C ILE A 257 9.92 16.76 12.83
N GLN A 258 10.45 17.84 12.33
CA GLN A 258 9.72 18.99 11.76
C GLN A 258 8.85 18.63 10.53
N GLU A 259 8.98 17.45 9.96
CA GLU A 259 8.37 17.12 8.67
C GLU A 259 7.62 15.77 8.65
N ASP A 260 7.72 14.94 9.68
CA ASP A 260 7.08 13.63 9.71
C ASP A 260 5.71 13.66 10.39
N THR A 261 4.74 12.93 9.84
CA THR A 261 3.44 12.76 10.49
C THR A 261 3.53 11.67 11.53
N THR A 262 3.25 11.98 12.78
CA THR A 262 3.33 11.02 13.88
C THR A 262 1.96 10.46 14.26
N LYS A 263 1.90 9.16 14.50
CA LYS A 263 0.76 8.46 15.06
C LYS A 263 1.20 7.69 16.30
N ILE A 264 0.50 7.89 17.41
CA ILE A 264 0.73 7.15 18.63
C ILE A 264 -0.32 6.06 18.76
N VAL A 265 0.11 4.86 19.09
CA VAL A 265 -0.76 3.75 19.48
C VAL A 265 -0.54 3.47 20.95
N ILE A 266 -1.55 3.77 21.77
CA ILE A 266 -1.52 3.48 23.20
C ILE A 266 -2.06 2.08 23.40
N SER A 267 -1.20 1.16 23.87
CA SER A 267 -1.50 -0.27 24.00
C SER A 267 -1.76 -0.70 25.44
N GLY A 268 -2.55 -1.77 25.59
CA GLY A 268 -2.83 -2.37 26.91
C GLY A 268 -3.78 -1.59 27.80
N ILE A 269 -4.57 -0.68 27.22
CA ILE A 269 -5.52 0.17 27.98
C ILE A 269 -6.67 -0.67 28.52
N HIS A 270 -7.03 -0.42 29.78
CA HIS A 270 -8.28 -0.89 30.37
C HIS A 270 -9.42 0.08 30.06
N PHE A 271 -10.63 -0.44 29.86
CA PHE A 271 -11.80 0.39 29.53
C PHE A 271 -12.07 1.51 30.55
N GLU A 272 -11.78 1.25 31.81
CA GLU A 272 -11.96 2.23 32.90
C GLU A 272 -10.96 3.40 32.80
N GLU A 273 -9.75 3.15 32.28
CA GLU A 273 -8.68 4.13 32.15
C GLU A 273 -8.88 5.06 30.93
N PHE A 274 -9.61 4.61 29.92
CA PHE A 274 -9.78 5.31 28.67
C PHE A 274 -10.38 6.73 28.83
N ASN A 275 -11.40 6.88 29.65
CA ASN A 275 -12.02 8.19 29.91
C ASN A 275 -11.09 9.11 30.68
N THR A 276 -10.33 8.58 31.62
CA THR A 276 -9.33 9.32 32.39
C THR A 276 -8.23 9.82 31.46
N LEU A 277 -7.76 8.96 30.56
CA LEU A 277 -6.74 9.28 29.58
C LEU A 277 -7.19 10.42 28.64
N LYS A 278 -8.39 10.34 28.08
CA LYS A 278 -8.93 11.39 27.19
C LYS A 278 -9.03 12.77 27.85
N ASN A 279 -9.16 12.81 29.16
CA ASN A 279 -9.22 14.06 29.92
C ASN A 279 -7.84 14.52 30.40
N SER A 280 -6.79 13.74 30.21
CA SER A 280 -5.44 14.07 30.67
C SER A 280 -4.84 15.25 29.92
N ALA A 281 -3.94 15.99 30.58
CA ALA A 281 -3.20 17.08 29.96
C ALA A 281 -2.32 16.60 28.80
N LYS A 282 -1.72 15.41 28.96
CA LYS A 282 -0.88 14.79 27.96
C LYS A 282 -1.62 14.44 26.66
N TYR A 283 -2.82 13.89 26.78
CA TYR A 283 -3.65 13.60 25.63
C TYR A 283 -4.01 14.88 24.83
N LYS A 284 -4.34 15.97 25.53
CA LYS A 284 -4.62 17.28 24.91
C LYS A 284 -3.38 17.84 24.22
N GLU A 285 -2.22 17.80 24.89
CA GLU A 285 -0.94 18.22 24.30
C GLU A 285 -0.64 17.49 22.98
N LEU A 286 -0.88 16.17 22.91
CA LEU A 286 -0.68 15.39 21.71
C LEU A 286 -1.62 15.81 20.58
N LEU A 287 -2.88 16.05 20.88
CA LEU A 287 -3.87 16.53 19.91
C LEU A 287 -3.56 17.93 19.40
N ASP A 288 -3.11 18.83 20.27
CA ASP A 288 -2.73 20.22 19.93
C ASP A 288 -1.50 20.25 18.99
N ASN A 289 -0.71 19.18 18.96
CA ASN A 289 0.42 18.98 18.05
C ASN A 289 0.07 18.11 16.82
N ASP A 290 -1.22 17.97 16.46
CA ASP A 290 -1.70 17.21 15.29
C ASP A 290 -1.31 15.71 15.29
N ILE A 291 -1.01 15.15 16.45
CA ILE A 291 -0.64 13.74 16.59
C ILE A 291 -1.91 12.89 16.57
N LYS A 292 -1.96 11.92 15.65
CA LYS A 292 -3.04 10.93 15.60
C LYS A 292 -2.86 9.90 16.70
N ILE A 293 -3.93 9.60 17.43
CA ILE A 293 -3.88 8.65 18.55
C ILE A 293 -4.86 7.51 18.28
N ASP A 294 -4.35 6.29 18.28
CA ASP A 294 -5.13 5.05 18.27
C ASP A 294 -5.00 4.34 19.61
N PHE A 295 -5.96 3.48 19.92
CA PHE A 295 -6.02 2.74 21.17
C PHE A 295 -6.09 1.23 20.93
N GLU A 296 -5.24 0.48 21.60
CA GLU A 296 -5.29 -0.98 21.64
C GLU A 296 -5.67 -1.43 23.06
N PHE A 297 -6.89 -1.90 23.22
CA PHE A 297 -7.39 -2.37 24.49
C PHE A 297 -6.83 -3.74 24.89
N ASN A 298 -6.82 -4.03 26.19
CA ASN A 298 -6.30 -5.29 26.70
C ASN A 298 -7.08 -6.49 26.13
N LYS A 299 -6.37 -7.39 25.45
CA LYS A 299 -6.96 -8.56 24.76
C LYS A 299 -7.78 -9.48 25.69
N LYS A 300 -7.44 -9.55 26.99
CA LYS A 300 -8.20 -10.35 27.96
C LYS A 300 -9.60 -9.77 28.20
N GLU A 301 -9.74 -8.46 28.26
CA GLU A 301 -11.04 -7.80 28.44
C GLU A 301 -11.92 -7.93 27.19
N ILE A 302 -11.33 -7.82 26.00
CA ILE A 302 -12.03 -8.05 24.73
C ILE A 302 -12.59 -9.49 24.68
N LYS A 303 -11.82 -10.49 25.14
CA LYS A 303 -12.24 -11.89 25.16
C LYS A 303 -13.42 -12.14 26.10
N VAL A 304 -13.36 -11.59 27.31
CA VAL A 304 -14.44 -11.69 28.31
C VAL A 304 -15.71 -11.01 27.80
N ASN A 305 -15.59 -9.85 27.16
CA ASN A 305 -16.74 -9.16 26.57
C ASN A 305 -17.32 -9.93 25.37
N ASN A 306 -16.51 -10.58 24.55
CA ASN A 306 -16.99 -11.40 23.44
C ASN A 306 -17.71 -12.67 23.90
N GLU A 307 -17.26 -13.32 24.99
CA GLU A 307 -17.94 -14.46 25.57
C GLU A 307 -19.32 -14.07 26.18
N LYS A 308 -19.40 -12.93 26.88
CA LYS A 308 -20.67 -12.36 27.34
C LYS A 308 -21.58 -11.96 26.17
N LEU A 309 -21.04 -11.42 25.09
CA LEU A 309 -21.77 -11.10 23.86
C LEU A 309 -22.31 -12.35 23.18
N GLN A 310 -21.54 -13.42 23.11
CA GLN A 310 -21.98 -14.71 22.55
C GLN A 310 -23.11 -15.31 23.40
N ALA A 311 -22.99 -15.27 24.74
CA ALA A 311 -24.05 -15.74 25.63
C ALA A 311 -25.35 -14.95 25.45
N ILE A 312 -25.31 -13.65 25.16
CA ILE A 312 -26.49 -12.82 24.87
C ILE A 312 -27.09 -13.15 23.50
N ILE A 313 -26.27 -13.38 22.48
CA ILE A 313 -26.74 -13.74 21.14
C ILE A 313 -27.37 -15.14 21.13
N GLU A 314 -26.89 -16.05 21.97
CA GLU A 314 -27.41 -17.40 22.12
C GLU A 314 -28.68 -17.47 23.03
N ASP A 315 -29.04 -16.36 23.69
CA ASP A 315 -30.27 -16.28 24.51
C ASP A 315 -31.52 -16.28 23.62
N LYS A 316 -32.18 -17.43 23.55
CA LYS A 316 -33.39 -17.66 22.74
C LYS A 316 -34.60 -16.82 23.18
N THR A 317 -34.50 -16.06 24.26
CA THR A 317 -35.57 -15.15 24.74
C THR A 317 -35.54 -13.81 24.00
N LEU A 318 -34.45 -13.49 23.30
CA LEU A 318 -34.30 -12.27 22.50
C LEU A 318 -34.80 -12.51 21.07
N ASN A 319 -36.00 -12.06 20.76
CA ASN A 319 -36.70 -12.39 19.52
C ASN A 319 -36.43 -11.43 18.36
N ASP A 320 -35.72 -10.30 18.56
CA ASP A 320 -35.45 -9.34 17.53
C ASP A 320 -34.08 -8.62 17.74
N PHE A 321 -33.57 -8.03 16.69
CA PHE A 321 -32.30 -7.30 16.69
C PHE A 321 -32.26 -6.17 17.74
N ARG A 322 -33.40 -5.52 18.00
CA ARG A 322 -33.51 -4.42 18.95
C ARG A 322 -33.30 -4.91 20.39
N SER A 323 -33.95 -6.01 20.78
CA SER A 323 -33.81 -6.63 22.10
C SER A 323 -32.38 -7.10 22.36
N ILE A 324 -31.74 -7.69 21.33
CA ILE A 324 -30.34 -8.10 21.37
C ILE A 324 -29.44 -6.88 21.57
N TYR A 325 -29.68 -5.80 20.78
CA TYR A 325 -28.89 -4.58 20.88
C TYR A 325 -29.06 -3.87 22.23
N GLU A 326 -30.28 -3.76 22.75
CA GLU A 326 -30.57 -3.17 24.05
C GLU A 326 -29.88 -3.93 25.21
N SER A 327 -29.85 -5.25 25.11
CA SER A 327 -29.14 -6.11 26.09
C SER A 327 -27.62 -5.93 26.02
N ILE A 328 -27.06 -5.81 24.84
CA ILE A 328 -25.63 -5.54 24.62
C ILE A 328 -25.27 -4.14 25.08
N ALA A 329 -26.07 -3.13 24.73
CA ALA A 329 -25.84 -1.73 25.07
C ALA A 329 -25.94 -1.45 26.58
N ALA A 330 -26.80 -2.17 27.28
CA ALA A 330 -26.93 -2.07 28.75
C ALA A 330 -25.69 -2.54 29.52
N GLN A 331 -24.84 -3.36 28.89
CA GLN A 331 -23.62 -3.91 29.49
C GLN A 331 -22.34 -3.16 29.08
N ARG A 332 -22.43 -2.18 28.19
CA ARG A 332 -21.28 -1.37 27.71
C ARG A 332 -21.44 0.09 28.06
N THR A 333 -20.36 0.67 28.58
CA THR A 333 -20.22 2.10 28.88
C THR A 333 -19.51 2.88 27.74
N ASP A 334 -19.35 2.24 26.59
CA ASP A 334 -18.63 2.79 25.44
C ASP A 334 -19.45 3.88 24.72
N PRO A 335 -18.89 5.10 24.50
CA PRO A 335 -19.60 6.19 23.83
C PRO A 335 -20.14 5.83 22.44
N VAL A 336 -19.47 5.01 21.67
CA VAL A 336 -19.91 4.52 20.36
C VAL A 336 -21.23 3.77 20.45
N TYR A 337 -21.47 3.04 21.53
CA TYR A 337 -22.73 2.35 21.77
C TYR A 337 -23.88 3.29 22.13
N TYR A 338 -23.60 4.41 22.75
CA TYR A 338 -24.63 5.45 23.01
C TYR A 338 -25.07 6.14 21.72
N GLU A 339 -24.15 6.47 20.81
CA GLU A 339 -24.47 7.05 19.51
C GLU A 339 -25.21 6.06 18.61
N LEU A 340 -24.79 4.79 18.58
CA LEU A 340 -25.51 3.71 17.89
C LEU A 340 -26.90 3.46 18.49
N LYS A 341 -27.07 3.60 19.81
CA LYS A 341 -28.37 3.47 20.47
C LYS A 341 -29.34 4.53 20.00
N GLU A 342 -28.93 5.79 19.88
CA GLU A 342 -29.77 6.85 19.34
C GLU A 342 -30.17 6.61 17.88
N LEU A 343 -29.24 6.15 17.04
CA LEU A 343 -29.49 5.81 15.64
C LEU A 343 -30.49 4.66 15.48
N VAL A 344 -30.34 3.59 16.25
CA VAL A 344 -31.21 2.39 16.21
C VAL A 344 -32.58 2.67 16.83
N MET A 345 -32.65 3.43 17.93
CA MET A 345 -33.90 3.72 18.66
C MET A 345 -34.77 4.77 17.94
N ASN A 346 -34.17 5.68 17.19
CA ASN A 346 -34.89 6.72 16.46
C ASN A 346 -35.52 6.30 15.14
N LYS A 347 -35.65 4.99 14.87
CA LYS A 347 -36.30 4.40 13.68
C LYS A 347 -35.73 4.92 12.34
N ARG A 348 -34.54 5.45 12.27
CA ARG A 348 -33.88 5.68 11.00
C ARG A 348 -33.46 4.33 10.40
N VAL A 349 -33.81 4.11 9.16
CA VAL A 349 -33.33 2.96 8.40
C VAL A 349 -31.83 3.15 8.21
N VAL A 350 -31.03 2.55 9.09
CA VAL A 350 -29.58 2.55 8.98
C VAL A 350 -29.24 1.51 7.93
N LYS A 351 -28.74 1.92 6.80
CA LYS A 351 -28.18 1.01 5.82
C LYS A 351 -26.86 0.45 6.36
N ALA A 352 -26.56 -0.81 6.07
CA ALA A 352 -25.30 -1.45 6.52
C ALA A 352 -24.05 -0.63 6.21
N HIS A 353 -24.09 0.21 5.17
CA HIS A 353 -23.06 1.17 4.81
C HIS A 353 -22.82 2.26 5.86
N ASP A 354 -23.83 2.67 6.60
CA ASP A 354 -23.73 3.77 7.60
C ASP A 354 -23.09 3.31 8.90
N ILE A 355 -23.07 1.99 9.15
CA ILE A 355 -22.45 1.35 10.32
C ILE A 355 -20.94 1.17 10.15
N LEU A 356 -20.44 1.10 8.90
CA LEU A 356 -19.02 0.89 8.57
C LEU A 356 -18.18 2.18 8.53
N ILE A 357 -18.79 3.36 8.77
CA ILE A 357 -18.13 4.68 8.74
C ILE A 357 -17.87 5.21 10.18
N LEU A 358 -18.38 4.54 11.21
CA LEU A 358 -18.09 4.78 12.61
C LEU A 358 -17.02 3.81 13.10
#